data_e55414e2e0448a7f2f3169f0ccedb383
#
_entry.id   e55414e2e0448a7f2f3169f0ccedb383
#
_cell.length_a   1.000
_cell.length_b   1.000
_cell.length_c   1.000
_cell.angle_alpha   90.00
_cell.angle_beta   90.00
_cell.angle_gamma   90.00
#
_symmetry.space_group_name_H-M   'P 1'
#
loop_
_entity.id
_entity.type
_entity.pdbx_description
1 polymer ?
#
loop_
_entity_poly.entity_id
_entity_poly.type
_entity_poly.pdbx_seq_one_letter_code
_entity_poly.pdbx_strand_id
1 'polypeptide(L)'
;MLNDRWMWDATSTLEALGAADVCLWVWEPEKDRMRLTGATRALGLGPLAPDCSSAALRALALPQDRAYAEDVLRVREPGSEVAVRLRMRGAGVSIWRGVWLEEGCRASGVVVPEVRFAASDQDALTGLLDRKSFITRAREHLQTPGRHELIVADLDRLRRLNEALGHERADLVLAALGSRLAAAFPSDAVVARIGEDEFAALCVAGASPGADVLRRALEQPLRVAGFDIHPTLSIGAVEAYGGPDAPEAAELLRRAELAVESAKSHGRGGAAAYGRGLESDGLSRLALEGDLKGALGRGELAPFYQPIVRLSTGALSGFEALVRWRHPRRGLLTPEVFLPLCEEMGLMEELGAMMMRTAASQLAAWRMKHKAAGELTVAVNLSIGEIDRPDLVSDVAAIRRETGLPPGALKLEVTESDVMRDPDRAAIILGNLREAGAALALDDFGTGFSSLSYLTRLPFDTLKIDRYFVRTMATNEGSATIVSSVVKLGQDLALEVVAEGVENAGMARQLLALGCDYGQGFGYAPALSPQEAEVYLNESYVDGAAPVLARSTRN
;
A
#
# COMPACT_ATOMS: atom_id res chain seq x y z
N MET A 1 11.53 -45.21 -2.58
CA MET A 1 11.34 -45.73 -3.95
C MET A 1 10.70 -44.64 -4.80
N LEU A 2 11.49 -43.64 -5.23
CA LEU A 2 11.14 -42.66 -6.24
C LEU A 2 11.93 -43.05 -7.49
N ASN A 3 11.20 -43.52 -8.44
CA ASN A 3 11.61 -44.39 -9.50
C ASN A 3 12.12 -43.70 -10.75
N ASP A 4 13.23 -44.14 -11.23
CA ASP A 4 13.80 -44.54 -12.54
C ASP A 4 13.00 -44.21 -13.85
N ARG A 5 12.13 -43.24 -13.88
CA ARG A 5 11.33 -42.93 -15.09
C ARG A 5 11.71 -41.62 -15.81
N TRP A 6 12.72 -40.92 -15.37
CA TRP A 6 13.14 -39.63 -15.95
C TRP A 6 14.63 -39.56 -16.30
N MET A 7 15.26 -40.72 -16.59
CA MET A 7 16.61 -40.73 -17.17
C MET A 7 16.49 -40.47 -18.68
N TRP A 8 16.93 -39.32 -19.11
CA TRP A 8 17.12 -39.01 -20.52
C TRP A 8 18.29 -39.87 -21.03
N ASP A 9 18.08 -40.61 -22.16
CA ASP A 9 19.22 -41.21 -22.83
C ASP A 9 20.02 -40.15 -23.61
N ALA A 10 21.24 -40.51 -24.02
CA ALA A 10 22.12 -39.56 -24.70
C ALA A 10 21.52 -38.99 -26.01
N THR A 11 20.72 -39.77 -26.69
CA THR A 11 20.10 -39.38 -27.97
C THR A 11 18.98 -38.38 -27.72
N SER A 12 18.07 -38.65 -26.79
CA SER A 12 16.99 -37.72 -26.41
C SER A 12 17.53 -36.43 -25.80
N THR A 13 18.63 -36.51 -25.04
CA THR A 13 19.30 -35.32 -24.52
C THR A 13 19.87 -34.45 -25.63
N LEU A 14 20.55 -35.03 -26.59
CA LEU A 14 21.10 -34.30 -27.75
C LEU A 14 20.03 -33.72 -28.66
N GLU A 15 18.92 -34.41 -28.87
CA GLU A 15 17.77 -33.90 -29.62
C GLU A 15 17.12 -32.71 -28.93
N ALA A 16 16.92 -32.80 -27.61
CA ALA A 16 16.37 -31.68 -26.82
C ALA A 16 17.28 -30.45 -26.80
N LEU A 17 18.59 -30.65 -26.66
CA LEU A 17 19.58 -29.58 -26.75
C LEU A 17 19.63 -28.97 -28.16
N GLY A 18 19.49 -29.79 -29.20
CA GLY A 18 19.38 -29.32 -30.58
C GLY A 18 18.14 -28.48 -30.83
N ALA A 19 17.00 -28.87 -30.29
CA ALA A 19 15.74 -28.13 -30.37
C ALA A 19 15.77 -26.80 -29.59
N ALA A 20 16.64 -26.70 -28.59
CA ALA A 20 16.86 -25.48 -27.80
C ALA A 20 18.01 -24.59 -28.32
N ASP A 21 18.49 -24.82 -29.53
CA ASP A 21 19.63 -24.14 -30.13
C ASP A 21 20.92 -24.19 -29.26
N VAL A 22 21.11 -25.30 -28.53
CA VAL A 22 22.29 -25.51 -27.66
C VAL A 22 23.31 -26.40 -28.37
N CYS A 23 24.58 -26.03 -28.34
CA CYS A 23 25.69 -26.83 -28.80
C CYS A 23 26.59 -27.20 -27.61
N LEU A 24 26.95 -28.47 -27.48
CA LEU A 24 27.97 -28.95 -26.55
C LEU A 24 29.36 -28.80 -27.17
N TRP A 25 30.34 -28.42 -26.37
CA TRP A 25 31.73 -28.37 -26.79
C TRP A 25 32.65 -29.08 -25.78
N VAL A 26 33.71 -29.67 -26.34
CA VAL A 26 34.83 -30.25 -25.57
C VAL A 26 36.10 -29.77 -26.19
N TRP A 27 37.00 -29.16 -25.41
CA TRP A 27 38.32 -28.71 -25.83
C TRP A 27 39.42 -29.61 -25.22
N GLU A 28 40.26 -30.21 -26.07
CA GLU A 28 41.41 -31.01 -25.73
C GLU A 28 42.69 -30.29 -26.18
N PRO A 29 43.37 -29.50 -25.34
CA PRO A 29 44.53 -28.70 -25.73
C PRO A 29 45.69 -29.48 -26.28
N GLU A 30 46.00 -30.65 -25.68
CA GLU A 30 47.10 -31.50 -26.08
C GLU A 30 46.96 -32.04 -27.52
N LYS A 31 45.70 -32.15 -28.00
CA LYS A 31 45.38 -32.63 -29.35
C LYS A 31 45.06 -31.48 -30.31
N ASP A 32 45.10 -30.23 -29.85
CA ASP A 32 44.56 -29.05 -30.56
C ASP A 32 43.19 -29.33 -31.21
N ARG A 33 42.30 -29.98 -30.42
CA ARG A 33 41.00 -30.44 -30.96
C ARG A 33 39.85 -30.00 -30.09
N MET A 34 38.92 -29.30 -30.71
CA MET A 34 37.61 -28.94 -30.16
C MET A 34 36.52 -29.73 -30.88
N ARG A 35 35.70 -30.46 -30.13
CA ARG A 35 34.49 -31.12 -30.64
C ARG A 35 33.25 -30.30 -30.36
N LEU A 36 32.34 -30.26 -31.32
CA LEU A 36 31.11 -29.55 -31.24
C LEU A 36 29.94 -30.49 -31.61
N THR A 37 28.92 -30.59 -30.76
CA THR A 37 27.78 -31.49 -30.96
C THR A 37 26.47 -30.76 -30.63
N GLY A 38 25.44 -30.83 -31.44
CA GLY A 38 24.14 -30.18 -31.27
C GLY A 38 23.85 -29.14 -32.35
N ALA A 39 23.27 -28.01 -31.97
CA ALA A 39 22.78 -26.96 -32.88
C ALA A 39 23.88 -26.13 -33.58
N THR A 40 24.90 -26.77 -34.12
CA THR A 40 26.08 -26.07 -34.68
C THR A 40 25.72 -25.12 -35.85
N ARG A 41 24.71 -25.44 -36.66
CA ARG A 41 24.29 -24.59 -37.80
C ARG A 41 23.54 -23.34 -37.31
N ALA A 42 22.62 -23.49 -36.35
CA ALA A 42 21.87 -22.37 -35.79
C ALA A 42 22.78 -21.34 -35.14
N LEU A 43 23.88 -21.79 -34.53
CA LEU A 43 24.89 -20.98 -33.88
C LEU A 43 25.98 -20.43 -34.83
N GLY A 44 25.90 -20.71 -36.14
CA GLY A 44 26.92 -20.35 -37.12
C GLY A 44 28.24 -21.10 -36.93
N LEU A 45 28.25 -22.18 -36.16
CA LEU A 45 29.41 -23.01 -35.85
C LEU A 45 29.57 -24.18 -36.86
N GLY A 46 28.70 -24.27 -37.87
CA GLY A 46 28.75 -25.31 -38.87
C GLY A 46 30.11 -25.54 -39.51
N PRO A 47 30.89 -24.51 -39.85
CA PRO A 47 32.25 -24.65 -40.36
C PRO A 47 33.24 -25.31 -39.40
N LEU A 48 32.93 -25.33 -38.08
CA LEU A 48 33.77 -25.91 -37.03
C LEU A 48 33.36 -27.35 -36.66
N ALA A 49 32.19 -27.82 -37.09
CA ALA A 49 31.65 -29.11 -36.68
C ALA A 49 32.08 -30.22 -37.63
N PRO A 50 32.22 -31.50 -37.11
CA PRO A 50 32.12 -31.88 -35.70
C PRO A 50 33.37 -31.62 -34.89
N ASP A 51 34.52 -31.46 -35.54
CA ASP A 51 35.85 -31.26 -34.94
C ASP A 51 36.56 -30.08 -35.60
N CYS A 52 37.23 -29.24 -34.81
CA CYS A 52 38.04 -28.12 -35.31
C CYS A 52 39.32 -27.93 -34.49
N SER A 53 40.30 -27.21 -35.02
CA SER A 53 41.47 -26.71 -34.30
C SER A 53 41.23 -25.37 -33.64
N SER A 54 42.11 -25.00 -32.73
CA SER A 54 42.15 -23.67 -32.12
C SER A 54 42.26 -22.54 -33.20
N ALA A 55 43.03 -22.79 -34.25
CA ALA A 55 43.17 -21.86 -35.36
C ALA A 55 41.85 -21.64 -36.10
N ALA A 56 41.05 -22.69 -36.30
CA ALA A 56 39.72 -22.58 -36.95
C ALA A 56 38.73 -21.75 -36.11
N LEU A 57 38.72 -21.93 -34.80
CA LEU A 57 37.89 -21.13 -33.90
C LEU A 57 38.28 -19.64 -33.96
N ARG A 58 39.57 -19.32 -33.90
CA ARG A 58 40.10 -17.95 -34.05
C ARG A 58 39.75 -17.32 -35.39
N ALA A 59 39.79 -18.09 -36.48
CA ALA A 59 39.48 -17.61 -37.81
C ALA A 59 38.00 -17.27 -37.99
N LEU A 60 37.09 -18.01 -37.30
CA LEU A 60 35.65 -17.79 -37.33
C LEU A 60 35.21 -16.62 -36.45
N ALA A 61 35.93 -16.32 -35.37
CA ALA A 61 35.65 -15.15 -34.52
C ALA A 61 35.88 -13.84 -35.27
N LEU A 62 35.05 -12.83 -35.00
CA LEU A 62 35.29 -11.49 -35.57
C LEU A 62 36.63 -10.92 -35.05
N PRO A 63 37.32 -10.06 -35.83
CA PRO A 63 38.64 -9.56 -35.47
C PRO A 63 38.72 -8.96 -34.06
N GLN A 64 37.68 -8.21 -33.66
CA GLN A 64 37.60 -7.57 -32.37
C GLN A 64 37.34 -8.55 -31.20
N ASP A 65 36.86 -9.76 -31.48
CA ASP A 65 36.52 -10.77 -30.48
C ASP A 65 37.55 -11.92 -30.43
N ARG A 66 38.63 -11.87 -31.22
CA ARG A 66 39.67 -12.92 -31.21
C ARG A 66 40.35 -13.09 -29.87
N ALA A 67 40.55 -12.02 -29.10
CA ALA A 67 41.07 -12.11 -27.74
C ALA A 67 40.16 -12.92 -26.81
N TYR A 68 38.86 -12.86 -27.01
CA TYR A 68 37.89 -13.65 -26.25
C TYR A 68 37.86 -15.12 -26.71
N ALA A 69 38.13 -15.40 -27.99
CA ALA A 69 38.31 -16.77 -28.46
C ALA A 69 39.53 -17.41 -27.81
N GLU A 70 40.62 -16.65 -27.58
CA GLU A 70 41.77 -17.13 -26.81
C GLU A 70 41.41 -17.51 -25.37
N ASP A 71 40.47 -16.80 -24.78
CA ASP A 71 40.01 -17.06 -23.41
C ASP A 71 39.26 -18.41 -23.28
N VAL A 72 38.53 -18.84 -24.32
CA VAL A 72 37.93 -20.19 -24.40
C VAL A 72 38.99 -21.26 -24.47
N LEU A 73 40.09 -20.99 -25.21
CA LEU A 73 41.16 -21.93 -25.49
C LEU A 73 42.25 -21.98 -24.41
N ARG A 74 42.28 -20.98 -23.51
CA ARG A 74 43.31 -20.85 -22.47
C ARG A 74 43.21 -21.99 -21.47
N VAL A 75 44.29 -22.75 -21.30
CA VAL A 75 44.38 -23.78 -20.28
C VAL A 75 44.31 -23.16 -18.89
N ARG A 76 43.49 -23.71 -18.02
CA ARG A 76 43.24 -23.26 -16.66
C ARG A 76 43.32 -24.45 -15.69
N GLU A 77 43.35 -24.14 -14.40
CA GLU A 77 43.28 -25.16 -13.35
C GLU A 77 41.93 -25.90 -13.39
N PRO A 78 41.90 -27.19 -12.99
CA PRO A 78 40.67 -27.95 -12.85
C PRO A 78 39.67 -27.24 -11.96
N GLY A 79 38.38 -27.26 -12.33
CA GLY A 79 37.32 -26.54 -11.64
C GLY A 79 37.16 -25.09 -12.09
N SER A 80 38.09 -24.52 -12.87
CA SER A 80 37.96 -23.15 -13.37
C SER A 80 36.83 -23.02 -14.40
N GLU A 81 36.00 -21.98 -14.28
CA GLU A 81 34.94 -21.71 -15.22
C GLU A 81 35.42 -21.00 -16.50
N VAL A 82 34.78 -21.35 -17.59
CA VAL A 82 34.88 -20.63 -18.87
C VAL A 82 33.53 -19.92 -19.08
N ALA A 83 33.56 -18.60 -19.22
CA ALA A 83 32.36 -17.79 -19.51
C ALA A 83 32.74 -16.68 -20.48
N VAL A 84 32.53 -16.91 -21.77
CA VAL A 84 33.01 -16.02 -22.85
C VAL A 84 31.89 -15.74 -23.83
N ARG A 85 31.81 -14.48 -24.27
CA ARG A 85 30.88 -14.01 -25.30
C ARG A 85 31.65 -13.80 -26.60
N LEU A 86 31.23 -14.45 -27.67
CA LEU A 86 31.91 -14.39 -28.97
C LEU A 86 30.93 -14.05 -30.10
N ARG A 87 31.35 -13.13 -30.98
CA ARG A 87 30.69 -12.87 -32.27
C ARG A 87 31.40 -13.65 -33.37
N MET A 88 30.63 -14.48 -34.07
CA MET A 88 31.15 -15.31 -35.14
C MET A 88 30.80 -14.74 -36.51
N ARG A 89 31.63 -14.98 -37.50
CA ARG A 89 31.39 -14.57 -38.89
C ARG A 89 30.21 -15.34 -39.47
N GLY A 90 29.19 -14.63 -39.95
CA GLY A 90 28.01 -15.24 -40.56
C GLY A 90 26.99 -15.78 -39.55
N ALA A 91 27.17 -15.49 -38.24
CA ALA A 91 26.26 -15.82 -37.17
C ALA A 91 26.09 -14.67 -36.19
N GLY A 92 25.14 -14.80 -35.31
CA GLY A 92 24.96 -13.84 -34.21
C GLY A 92 26.04 -13.93 -33.13
N VAL A 93 25.73 -13.43 -31.94
CA VAL A 93 26.56 -13.56 -30.75
C VAL A 93 26.27 -14.89 -30.08
N SER A 94 27.31 -15.60 -29.66
CA SER A 94 27.19 -16.83 -28.88
C SER A 94 27.87 -16.70 -27.52
N ILE A 95 27.29 -17.35 -26.49
CA ILE A 95 27.83 -17.41 -25.15
C ILE A 95 28.41 -18.80 -24.92
N TRP A 96 29.68 -18.83 -24.60
CA TRP A 96 30.43 -20.05 -24.30
C TRP A 96 30.56 -20.21 -22.80
N ARG A 97 29.99 -21.26 -22.23
CA ARG A 97 30.11 -21.59 -20.81
C ARG A 97 30.63 -23.00 -20.64
N GLY A 98 31.51 -23.20 -19.67
CA GLY A 98 32.06 -24.52 -19.40
C GLY A 98 32.95 -24.55 -18.14
N VAL A 99 33.53 -25.69 -17.92
CA VAL A 99 34.43 -25.93 -16.78
C VAL A 99 35.63 -26.78 -17.22
N TRP A 100 36.81 -26.51 -16.63
CA TRP A 100 37.99 -27.34 -16.78
C TRP A 100 37.88 -28.57 -15.89
N LEU A 101 38.09 -29.75 -16.48
CA LEU A 101 37.97 -31.05 -15.81
C LEU A 101 39.35 -31.59 -15.39
N GLU A 102 39.42 -32.31 -14.24
CA GLU A 102 40.65 -32.89 -13.72
C GLU A 102 41.23 -33.97 -14.63
N GLU A 103 40.38 -34.80 -15.24
CA GLU A 103 40.83 -35.87 -16.13
C GLU A 103 41.21 -35.34 -17.50
N GLY A 104 42.51 -35.37 -17.80
CA GLY A 104 43.06 -35.17 -19.15
C GLY A 104 43.14 -33.71 -19.63
N CYS A 105 43.35 -32.74 -18.73
CA CYS A 105 43.52 -31.33 -19.09
C CYS A 105 42.53 -30.88 -20.21
N ARG A 106 41.24 -31.08 -20.03
CA ARG A 106 40.20 -30.73 -20.99
C ARG A 106 39.15 -29.82 -20.39
N ALA A 107 38.59 -28.94 -21.20
CA ALA A 107 37.41 -28.18 -20.85
C ALA A 107 36.18 -28.71 -21.58
N SER A 108 35.03 -28.64 -20.95
CA SER A 108 33.76 -28.97 -21.61
C SER A 108 32.66 -28.00 -21.18
N GLY A 109 31.66 -27.83 -22.04
CA GLY A 109 30.58 -26.92 -21.74
C GLY A 109 29.53 -26.83 -22.81
N VAL A 110 28.80 -25.73 -22.78
CA VAL A 110 27.72 -25.41 -23.72
C VAL A 110 28.03 -24.11 -24.45
N VAL A 111 27.62 -24.06 -25.70
CA VAL A 111 27.47 -22.83 -26.46
C VAL A 111 26.00 -22.63 -26.67
N VAL A 112 25.53 -21.48 -26.28
CA VAL A 112 24.17 -21.03 -26.56
C VAL A 112 24.24 -19.82 -27.47
N PRO A 113 23.26 -19.61 -28.38
CA PRO A 113 23.17 -18.34 -29.01
C PRO A 113 23.16 -17.33 -27.86
N GLU A 114 23.81 -16.17 -27.98
CA GLU A 114 23.24 -15.00 -27.41
C GLU A 114 21.92 -14.87 -28.19
N VAL A 115 20.97 -15.75 -27.88
CA VAL A 115 19.66 -15.18 -27.84
C VAL A 115 19.95 -13.87 -27.14
N ARG A 116 19.91 -12.71 -27.81
CA ARG A 116 19.16 -11.68 -27.17
C ARG A 116 18.01 -12.49 -26.64
N PHE A 117 18.00 -12.76 -25.34
CA PHE A 117 16.81 -12.50 -24.59
C PHE A 117 16.49 -11.11 -25.11
N ALA A 118 15.77 -11.01 -26.13
CA ALA A 118 14.79 -9.99 -26.30
C ALA A 118 14.12 -10.11 -24.95
N ALA A 119 14.62 -9.34 -23.99
CA ALA A 119 14.13 -9.29 -22.64
C ALA A 119 12.69 -9.17 -22.98
N SER A 120 11.95 -10.28 -22.72
CA SER A 120 10.65 -10.47 -23.33
C SER A 120 10.05 -9.12 -23.21
N ASP A 121 9.87 -8.36 -24.35
CA ASP A 121 9.42 -6.97 -24.28
C ASP A 121 8.14 -6.90 -23.44
N GLN A 122 7.77 -8.07 -22.88
CA GLN A 122 6.55 -8.35 -22.18
C GLN A 122 6.82 -8.98 -20.81
N ASP A 123 6.03 -8.55 -19.86
CA ASP A 123 5.89 -9.18 -18.54
C ASP A 123 5.34 -10.60 -18.68
N ALA A 124 6.03 -11.57 -18.11
CA ALA A 124 5.72 -13.00 -18.28
C ALA A 124 4.35 -13.40 -17.71
N LEU A 125 3.82 -12.65 -16.74
CA LEU A 125 2.54 -12.94 -16.10
C LEU A 125 1.36 -12.38 -16.91
N THR A 126 1.47 -11.14 -17.36
CA THR A 126 0.34 -10.41 -17.96
C THR A 126 0.39 -10.36 -19.48
N GLY A 127 1.56 -10.64 -20.10
CA GLY A 127 1.78 -10.49 -21.53
C GLY A 127 1.85 -9.03 -22.01
N LEU A 128 1.72 -8.06 -21.12
CA LEU A 128 1.90 -6.64 -21.40
C LEU A 128 3.40 -6.31 -21.53
N LEU A 129 3.73 -5.12 -22.05
CA LEU A 129 5.12 -4.66 -22.03
C LEU A 129 5.67 -4.63 -20.60
N ASP A 130 6.97 -4.87 -20.45
CA ASP A 130 7.67 -4.58 -19.20
C ASP A 130 8.01 -3.08 -19.07
N ARG A 131 8.45 -2.63 -17.90
CA ARG A 131 8.82 -1.24 -17.63
C ARG A 131 9.82 -0.68 -18.63
N LYS A 132 10.84 -1.44 -18.99
CA LYS A 132 11.92 -1.01 -19.88
C LYS A 132 11.41 -0.83 -21.31
N SER A 133 10.63 -1.77 -21.78
CA SER A 133 10.03 -1.75 -23.11
C SER A 133 8.95 -0.69 -23.21
N PHE A 134 8.20 -0.45 -22.13
CA PHE A 134 7.26 0.66 -22.02
C PHE A 134 7.96 2.00 -22.25
N ILE A 135 9.04 2.29 -21.53
CA ILE A 135 9.78 3.57 -21.67
C ILE A 135 10.30 3.74 -23.11
N THR A 136 10.77 2.66 -23.73
CA THR A 136 11.25 2.69 -25.10
C THR A 136 10.13 3.00 -26.08
N ARG A 137 9.01 2.30 -25.99
CA ARG A 137 7.83 2.49 -26.85
C ARG A 137 7.13 3.83 -26.58
N ALA A 138 7.06 4.25 -25.33
CA ALA A 138 6.50 5.55 -24.95
C ALA A 138 7.31 6.71 -25.57
N ARG A 139 8.65 6.59 -25.60
CA ARG A 139 9.51 7.58 -26.26
C ARG A 139 9.20 7.65 -27.76
N GLU A 140 9.04 6.51 -28.43
CA GLU A 140 8.67 6.46 -29.84
C GLU A 140 7.28 7.09 -30.08
N HIS A 141 6.30 6.74 -29.24
CA HIS A 141 4.93 7.26 -29.33
C HIS A 141 4.86 8.78 -29.14
N LEU A 142 5.65 9.32 -28.20
CA LEU A 142 5.74 10.76 -27.92
C LEU A 142 6.43 11.56 -29.03
N GLN A 143 7.07 10.94 -30.04
CA GLN A 143 7.55 11.67 -31.23
C GLN A 143 6.39 12.17 -32.10
N THR A 144 5.22 11.57 -32.00
CA THR A 144 4.03 12.00 -32.74
C THR A 144 3.49 13.31 -32.14
N PRO A 145 3.38 14.40 -32.94
CA PRO A 145 2.82 15.66 -32.44
C PRO A 145 1.37 15.50 -31.99
N GLY A 146 1.03 16.08 -30.85
CA GLY A 146 -0.34 16.05 -30.30
C GLY A 146 -0.35 15.95 -28.79
N ARG A 147 -1.57 15.99 -28.21
CA ARG A 147 -1.73 15.75 -26.78
C ARG A 147 -1.76 14.26 -26.50
N HIS A 148 -0.97 13.84 -25.55
CA HIS A 148 -0.89 12.48 -25.06
C HIS A 148 -1.29 12.45 -23.60
N GLU A 149 -1.91 11.36 -23.17
CA GLU A 149 -2.20 11.07 -21.76
C GLU A 149 -1.50 9.78 -21.36
N LEU A 150 -0.74 9.85 -20.28
CA LEU A 150 -0.16 8.69 -19.61
C LEU A 150 -0.92 8.48 -18.30
N ILE A 151 -1.42 7.26 -18.11
CA ILE A 151 -2.12 6.83 -16.90
C ILE A 151 -1.30 5.71 -16.25
N VAL A 152 -1.12 5.79 -14.94
CA VAL A 152 -0.61 4.71 -14.10
C VAL A 152 -1.72 4.26 -13.17
N ALA A 153 -1.92 2.96 -13.07
CA ALA A 153 -2.88 2.32 -12.17
C ALA A 153 -2.15 1.35 -11.24
N ASP A 154 -2.36 1.48 -9.95
CA ASP A 154 -1.75 0.67 -8.90
C ASP A 154 -2.85 -0.10 -8.15
N LEU A 155 -2.67 -1.42 -8.01
CA LEU A 155 -3.61 -2.27 -7.29
C LEU A 155 -3.41 -2.11 -5.78
N ASP A 156 -4.40 -1.52 -5.12
CA ASP A 156 -4.34 -1.30 -3.69
C ASP A 156 -4.26 -2.63 -2.92
N ARG A 157 -3.36 -2.68 -1.93
CA ARG A 157 -3.26 -3.77 -0.96
C ARG A 157 -2.96 -5.16 -1.55
N LEU A 158 -2.11 -5.25 -2.59
CA LEU A 158 -1.68 -6.54 -3.17
C LEU A 158 -1.16 -7.51 -2.10
N ARG A 159 -0.44 -7.02 -1.09
CA ARG A 159 0.03 -7.86 0.02
C ARG A 159 -1.11 -8.60 0.73
N ARG A 160 -2.23 -7.91 1.03
CA ARG A 160 -3.41 -8.55 1.63
C ARG A 160 -4.06 -9.58 0.69
N LEU A 161 -4.07 -9.27 -0.60
CA LEU A 161 -4.58 -10.20 -1.60
C LEU A 161 -3.73 -11.48 -1.62
N ASN A 162 -2.40 -11.35 -1.57
CA ASN A 162 -1.46 -12.46 -1.47
C ASN A 162 -1.66 -13.28 -0.17
N GLU A 163 -1.86 -12.62 0.96
CA GLU A 163 -2.12 -13.26 2.25
C GLU A 163 -3.44 -14.04 2.27
N ALA A 164 -4.49 -13.50 1.63
CA ALA A 164 -5.82 -14.11 1.59
C ALA A 164 -5.95 -15.26 0.58
N LEU A 165 -5.37 -15.12 -0.61
CA LEU A 165 -5.57 -16.03 -1.74
C LEU A 165 -4.36 -16.93 -2.04
N GLY A 166 -3.17 -16.57 -1.55
CA GLY A 166 -1.89 -17.11 -2.00
C GLY A 166 -1.41 -16.48 -3.31
N HIS A 167 -0.09 -16.50 -3.53
CA HIS A 167 0.56 -15.85 -4.68
C HIS A 167 0.00 -16.31 -6.04
N GLU A 168 -0.19 -17.61 -6.25
CA GLU A 168 -0.67 -18.14 -7.53
C GLU A 168 -2.05 -17.58 -7.94
N ARG A 169 -2.95 -17.38 -6.99
CA ARG A 169 -4.28 -16.82 -7.29
C ARG A 169 -4.26 -15.31 -7.42
N ALA A 170 -3.41 -14.62 -6.66
CA ALA A 170 -3.17 -13.19 -6.82
C ALA A 170 -2.57 -12.88 -8.19
N ASP A 171 -1.70 -13.74 -8.72
CA ASP A 171 -1.17 -13.66 -10.07
C ASP A 171 -2.27 -13.72 -11.14
N LEU A 172 -3.29 -14.57 -10.95
CA LEU A 172 -4.45 -14.60 -11.85
C LEU A 172 -5.26 -13.29 -11.82
N VAL A 173 -5.34 -12.62 -10.65
CA VAL A 173 -5.98 -11.29 -10.54
C VAL A 173 -5.17 -10.27 -11.32
N LEU A 174 -3.86 -10.24 -11.16
CA LEU A 174 -2.96 -9.33 -11.89
C LEU A 174 -3.04 -9.55 -13.41
N ALA A 175 -3.04 -10.80 -13.87
CA ALA A 175 -3.20 -11.13 -15.29
C ALA A 175 -4.56 -10.67 -15.86
N ALA A 176 -5.64 -10.85 -15.08
CA ALA A 176 -6.97 -10.40 -15.47
C ALA A 176 -7.07 -8.87 -15.50
N LEU A 177 -6.46 -8.16 -14.55
CA LEU A 177 -6.38 -6.70 -14.55
C LEU A 177 -5.59 -6.19 -15.75
N GLY A 178 -4.44 -6.79 -16.05
CA GLY A 178 -3.64 -6.45 -17.25
C GLY A 178 -4.42 -6.59 -18.54
N SER A 179 -5.16 -7.71 -18.70
CA SER A 179 -6.01 -7.94 -19.86
C SER A 179 -7.15 -6.92 -19.95
N ARG A 180 -7.77 -6.58 -18.84
CA ARG A 180 -8.85 -5.57 -18.77
C ARG A 180 -8.34 -4.17 -19.07
N LEU A 181 -7.13 -3.84 -18.57
CA LEU A 181 -6.46 -2.59 -18.90
C LEU A 181 -6.20 -2.48 -20.40
N ALA A 182 -5.58 -3.50 -21.01
CA ALA A 182 -5.31 -3.52 -22.44
C ALA A 182 -6.58 -3.34 -23.29
N ALA A 183 -7.68 -3.96 -22.87
CA ALA A 183 -8.98 -3.85 -23.56
C ALA A 183 -9.64 -2.45 -23.42
N ALA A 184 -9.26 -1.66 -22.41
CA ALA A 184 -9.80 -0.32 -22.19
C ALA A 184 -9.17 0.75 -23.09
N PHE A 185 -8.02 0.46 -23.70
CA PHE A 185 -7.27 1.39 -24.54
C PHE A 185 -7.31 0.99 -26.02
N PRO A 186 -7.09 1.93 -26.95
CA PRO A 186 -6.99 1.64 -28.37
C PRO A 186 -5.75 0.78 -28.69
N SER A 187 -5.77 0.09 -29.84
CA SER A 187 -4.73 -0.88 -30.22
C SER A 187 -3.34 -0.28 -30.46
N ASP A 188 -3.25 1.03 -30.66
CA ASP A 188 -2.03 1.79 -30.82
C ASP A 188 -1.48 2.34 -29.49
N ALA A 189 -2.21 2.18 -28.40
CA ALA A 189 -1.75 2.56 -27.07
C ALA A 189 -0.57 1.69 -26.62
N VAL A 190 0.35 2.30 -25.88
CA VAL A 190 1.47 1.60 -25.25
C VAL A 190 1.04 1.19 -23.85
N VAL A 191 0.77 -0.11 -23.63
CA VAL A 191 0.27 -0.65 -22.37
C VAL A 191 1.30 -1.59 -21.77
N ALA A 192 1.55 -1.47 -20.45
CA ALA A 192 2.60 -2.19 -19.75
C ALA A 192 2.22 -2.55 -18.30
N ARG A 193 2.92 -3.54 -17.75
CA ARG A 193 3.08 -3.74 -16.32
C ARG A 193 4.46 -3.24 -15.91
N ILE A 194 4.50 -2.20 -15.07
CA ILE A 194 5.73 -1.48 -14.75
C ILE A 194 6.29 -1.79 -13.36
N GLY A 195 5.53 -2.46 -12.52
CA GLY A 195 5.87 -2.86 -11.16
C GLY A 195 5.17 -4.16 -10.75
N GLU A 196 5.22 -4.50 -9.47
CA GLU A 196 4.58 -5.71 -8.95
C GLU A 196 3.04 -5.64 -9.05
N ASP A 197 2.48 -4.47 -8.77
CA ASP A 197 1.04 -4.13 -8.77
C ASP A 197 0.72 -2.92 -9.65
N GLU A 198 1.71 -2.41 -10.41
CA GLU A 198 1.60 -1.19 -11.19
C GLU A 198 1.48 -1.44 -12.68
N PHE A 199 0.53 -0.80 -13.29
CA PHE A 199 0.26 -0.82 -14.72
C PHE A 199 0.33 0.58 -15.32
N ALA A 200 0.80 0.70 -16.55
CA ALA A 200 0.85 1.98 -17.26
C ALA A 200 0.23 1.89 -18.65
N ALA A 201 -0.39 2.97 -19.10
CA ALA A 201 -0.89 3.10 -20.46
C ALA A 201 -0.65 4.52 -20.98
N LEU A 202 -0.11 4.62 -22.21
CA LEU A 202 0.10 5.88 -22.92
C LEU A 202 -0.64 5.85 -24.25
N CYS A 203 -1.44 6.86 -24.52
CA CYS A 203 -2.14 7.03 -25.80
C CYS A 203 -2.35 8.52 -26.12
N VAL A 204 -2.90 8.81 -27.30
CA VAL A 204 -3.37 10.15 -27.64
C VAL A 204 -4.53 10.53 -26.70
N ALA A 205 -4.50 11.73 -26.10
CA ALA A 205 -5.41 12.15 -25.05
C ALA A 205 -6.92 12.02 -25.42
N GLY A 206 -7.27 12.28 -26.68
CA GLY A 206 -8.65 12.12 -27.14
C GLY A 206 -9.15 10.66 -27.29
N ALA A 207 -8.24 9.69 -27.23
CA ALA A 207 -8.54 8.26 -27.28
C ALA A 207 -8.47 7.57 -25.91
N SER A 208 -7.99 8.28 -24.88
CA SER A 208 -7.97 7.79 -23.51
C SER A 208 -9.37 7.70 -22.91
N PRO A 209 -9.69 6.64 -22.13
CA PRO A 209 -10.94 6.57 -21.38
C PRO A 209 -11.03 7.62 -20.26
N GLY A 210 -9.87 8.21 -19.88
CA GLY A 210 -9.75 9.05 -18.69
C GLY A 210 -9.68 8.25 -17.37
N ALA A 211 -9.00 8.81 -16.38
CA ALA A 211 -8.64 8.11 -15.16
C ALA A 211 -9.86 7.56 -14.37
N ASP A 212 -10.92 8.35 -14.18
CA ASP A 212 -12.11 7.92 -13.43
C ASP A 212 -12.93 6.83 -14.14
N VAL A 213 -13.01 6.89 -15.46
CA VAL A 213 -13.72 5.86 -16.25
C VAL A 213 -12.93 4.56 -16.22
N LEU A 214 -11.60 4.65 -16.39
CA LEU A 214 -10.70 3.51 -16.32
C LEU A 214 -10.76 2.85 -14.94
N ARG A 215 -10.71 3.63 -13.86
CA ARG A 215 -10.82 3.13 -12.49
C ARG A 215 -12.08 2.29 -12.32
N ARG A 216 -13.24 2.83 -12.65
CA ARG A 216 -14.52 2.11 -12.56
C ARG A 216 -14.56 0.84 -13.41
N ALA A 217 -13.89 0.83 -14.55
CA ALA A 217 -13.81 -0.35 -15.41
C ALA A 217 -12.91 -1.43 -14.79
N LEU A 218 -11.79 -1.04 -14.18
CA LEU A 218 -10.84 -1.96 -13.54
C LEU A 218 -11.37 -2.53 -12.22
N GLU A 219 -12.14 -1.75 -11.46
CA GLU A 219 -12.76 -2.15 -10.19
C GLU A 219 -13.99 -3.08 -10.35
N GLN A 220 -14.45 -3.34 -11.56
CA GLN A 220 -15.51 -4.32 -11.76
C GLN A 220 -15.09 -5.69 -11.21
N PRO A 221 -16.03 -6.47 -10.60
CA PRO A 221 -15.72 -7.77 -10.03
C PRO A 221 -14.94 -8.66 -11.00
N LEU A 222 -13.92 -9.33 -10.49
CA LEU A 222 -13.12 -10.33 -11.18
C LEU A 222 -13.45 -11.71 -10.63
N ARG A 223 -13.89 -12.63 -11.51
CA ARG A 223 -14.10 -14.01 -11.11
C ARG A 223 -12.84 -14.83 -11.33
N VAL A 224 -12.11 -15.09 -10.24
CA VAL A 224 -10.82 -15.80 -10.27
C VAL A 224 -10.91 -17.03 -9.37
N ALA A 225 -10.60 -18.19 -9.91
CA ALA A 225 -10.59 -19.48 -9.20
C ALA A 225 -11.87 -19.76 -8.38
N GLY A 226 -13.04 -19.27 -8.85
CA GLY A 226 -14.34 -19.47 -8.19
C GLY A 226 -14.70 -18.41 -7.15
N PHE A 227 -13.85 -17.42 -6.92
CA PHE A 227 -14.09 -16.28 -6.03
C PHE A 227 -14.41 -15.02 -6.83
N ASP A 228 -15.31 -14.20 -6.32
CA ASP A 228 -15.58 -12.86 -6.84
C ASP A 228 -14.68 -11.88 -6.07
N ILE A 229 -13.69 -11.31 -6.77
CA ILE A 229 -12.71 -10.38 -6.23
C ILE A 229 -13.12 -8.97 -6.64
N HIS A 230 -13.14 -8.05 -5.70
CA HIS A 230 -13.41 -6.63 -5.92
C HIS A 230 -12.11 -5.84 -5.76
N PRO A 231 -11.32 -5.64 -6.83
CA PRO A 231 -10.08 -4.89 -6.74
C PRO A 231 -10.37 -3.40 -6.52
N THR A 232 -9.55 -2.73 -5.72
CA THR A 232 -9.50 -1.27 -5.65
C THR A 232 -8.17 -0.79 -6.25
N LEU A 233 -8.22 0.32 -7.00
CA LEU A 233 -7.05 0.84 -7.68
C LEU A 233 -6.90 2.34 -7.44
N SER A 234 -5.68 2.76 -7.16
CA SER A 234 -5.27 4.16 -7.14
C SER A 234 -4.70 4.54 -8.51
N ILE A 235 -5.21 5.60 -9.12
CA ILE A 235 -4.86 5.97 -10.50
C ILE A 235 -4.27 7.38 -10.55
N GLY A 236 -3.12 7.51 -11.24
CA GLY A 236 -2.49 8.77 -11.57
C GLY A 236 -2.50 9.03 -13.07
N ALA A 237 -2.82 10.26 -13.48
CA ALA A 237 -2.83 10.68 -14.87
C ALA A 237 -1.96 11.91 -15.09
N VAL A 238 -1.28 11.96 -16.24
CA VAL A 238 -0.51 13.13 -16.67
C VAL A 238 -0.67 13.35 -18.18
N GLU A 239 -0.88 14.60 -18.57
CA GLU A 239 -0.90 15.00 -19.97
C GLU A 239 0.44 15.59 -20.39
N ALA A 240 0.83 15.34 -21.66
CA ALA A 240 2.00 15.93 -22.29
C ALA A 240 1.73 16.22 -23.76
N TYR A 241 2.49 17.16 -24.31
CA TYR A 241 2.54 17.38 -25.76
C TYR A 241 3.68 16.55 -26.36
N GLY A 242 3.35 15.74 -27.36
CA GLY A 242 4.33 15.01 -28.17
C GLY A 242 4.95 15.91 -29.26
N GLY A 243 6.07 15.48 -29.79
CA GLY A 243 6.86 16.17 -30.82
C GLY A 243 8.32 16.39 -30.39
N PRO A 244 9.06 17.24 -31.07
CA PRO A 244 10.50 17.45 -30.82
C PRO A 244 10.83 17.90 -29.38
N ASP A 245 9.92 18.65 -28.74
CA ASP A 245 10.06 19.16 -27.38
C ASP A 245 9.28 18.31 -26.35
N ALA A 246 8.92 17.08 -26.69
CA ALA A 246 8.22 16.18 -25.78
C ALA A 246 9.08 15.88 -24.54
N PRO A 247 8.46 15.77 -23.36
CA PRO A 247 9.19 15.37 -22.17
C PRO A 247 9.75 13.94 -22.33
N GLU A 248 10.84 13.64 -21.64
CA GLU A 248 11.38 12.28 -21.58
C GLU A 248 10.32 11.32 -21.02
N ALA A 249 10.15 10.15 -21.66
CA ALA A 249 9.14 9.16 -21.27
C ALA A 249 9.29 8.71 -19.81
N ALA A 250 10.53 8.58 -19.31
CA ALA A 250 10.80 8.24 -17.92
C ALA A 250 10.34 9.34 -16.95
N GLU A 251 10.49 10.61 -17.31
CA GLU A 251 10.05 11.74 -16.53
C GLU A 251 8.51 11.84 -16.52
N LEU A 252 7.88 11.57 -17.66
CA LEU A 252 6.42 11.55 -17.74
C LEU A 252 5.84 10.41 -16.87
N LEU A 253 6.49 9.25 -16.87
CA LEU A 253 6.12 8.12 -16.00
C LEU A 253 6.24 8.51 -14.53
N ARG A 254 7.36 9.09 -14.11
CA ARG A 254 7.56 9.58 -12.74
C ARG A 254 6.47 10.56 -12.30
N ARG A 255 6.03 11.45 -13.19
CA ARG A 255 4.92 12.39 -12.89
C ARG A 255 3.59 11.68 -12.67
N ALA A 256 3.30 10.64 -13.44
CA ALA A 256 2.11 9.83 -13.25
C ALA A 256 2.18 9.02 -11.95
N GLU A 257 3.35 8.47 -11.58
CA GLU A 257 3.60 7.80 -10.31
C GLU A 257 3.36 8.75 -9.11
N LEU A 258 3.79 10.01 -9.17
CA LEU A 258 3.49 11.02 -8.16
C LEU A 258 1.97 11.30 -8.03
N ALA A 259 1.24 11.26 -9.13
CA ALA A 259 -0.21 11.40 -9.10
C ALA A 259 -0.89 10.17 -8.45
N VAL A 260 -0.36 8.94 -8.66
CA VAL A 260 -0.82 7.74 -7.94
C VAL A 260 -0.62 7.90 -6.43
N GLU A 261 0.56 8.35 -6.00
CA GLU A 261 0.84 8.61 -4.58
C GLU A 261 -0.14 9.63 -3.98
N SER A 262 -0.48 10.67 -4.75
CA SER A 262 -1.50 11.64 -4.35
C SER A 262 -2.88 10.98 -4.20
N ALA A 263 -3.28 10.10 -5.12
CA ALA A 263 -4.53 9.35 -5.00
C ALA A 263 -4.54 8.43 -3.76
N LYS A 264 -3.43 7.75 -3.48
CA LYS A 264 -3.27 6.89 -2.29
C LYS A 264 -3.37 7.68 -0.99
N SER A 265 -2.79 8.87 -0.93
CA SER A 265 -2.80 9.73 0.27
C SER A 265 -4.18 10.29 0.60
N HIS A 266 -5.08 10.40 -0.37
CA HIS A 266 -6.46 10.86 -0.20
C HIS A 266 -7.47 9.75 0.09
N GLY A 267 -7.00 8.54 0.45
CA GLY A 267 -7.85 7.45 0.93
C GLY A 267 -7.86 6.20 0.07
N ARG A 268 -6.98 6.08 -0.92
CA ARG A 268 -6.93 4.97 -1.90
C ARG A 268 -8.23 4.80 -2.72
N GLY A 269 -8.18 3.95 -3.74
CA GLY A 269 -9.35 3.73 -4.59
C GLY A 269 -9.82 4.99 -5.34
N GLY A 270 -8.92 5.96 -5.54
CA GLY A 270 -9.20 7.25 -6.17
C GLY A 270 -8.39 7.47 -7.45
N ALA A 271 -8.66 8.60 -8.12
CA ALA A 271 -7.88 9.06 -9.26
C ALA A 271 -7.39 10.49 -9.02
N ALA A 272 -6.13 10.77 -9.39
CA ALA A 272 -5.54 12.08 -9.31
C ALA A 272 -4.83 12.45 -10.63
N ALA A 273 -4.89 13.72 -11.02
CA ALA A 273 -4.13 14.24 -12.13
C ALA A 273 -2.85 14.93 -11.63
N TYR A 274 -1.75 14.75 -12.37
CA TYR A 274 -0.51 15.44 -12.06
C TYR A 274 -0.66 16.95 -12.18
N GLY A 275 -0.26 17.65 -11.12
CA GLY A 275 -0.18 19.11 -11.08
C GLY A 275 1.19 19.57 -10.56
N ARG A 276 1.61 20.79 -10.90
CA ARG A 276 2.94 21.32 -10.51
C ARG A 276 3.19 21.34 -8.98
N GLY A 277 2.13 21.22 -8.16
CA GLY A 277 2.23 21.10 -6.70
C GLY A 277 2.72 19.73 -6.22
N LEU A 278 2.46 18.65 -6.96
CA LEU A 278 2.75 17.29 -6.51
C LEU A 278 4.25 16.97 -6.40
N GLU A 279 5.12 17.65 -7.15
CA GLU A 279 6.58 17.48 -7.00
C GLU A 279 7.07 18.00 -5.64
N SER A 280 6.48 19.11 -5.18
CA SER A 280 6.78 19.63 -3.83
C SER A 280 6.22 18.71 -2.73
N ASP A 281 5.13 17.99 -3.01
CA ASP A 281 4.47 17.10 -2.04
C ASP A 281 5.25 15.79 -1.86
N GLY A 282 5.79 15.19 -2.91
CA GLY A 282 6.63 14.00 -2.81
C GLY A 282 7.94 14.23 -2.04
N LEU A 283 8.65 15.32 -2.34
CA LEU A 283 9.84 15.74 -1.57
C LEU A 283 9.46 16.14 -0.14
N SER A 284 8.27 16.76 0.02
CA SER A 284 7.71 17.11 1.33
C SER A 284 7.38 15.88 2.15
N ARG A 285 6.85 14.81 1.54
CA ARG A 285 6.54 13.54 2.21
C ARG A 285 7.81 12.85 2.68
N LEU A 286 8.81 12.70 1.82
CA LEU A 286 10.10 12.11 2.17
C LEU A 286 10.81 12.88 3.31
N ALA A 287 10.75 14.22 3.26
CA ALA A 287 11.25 15.06 4.35
C ALA A 287 10.45 14.85 5.64
N LEU A 288 9.11 14.68 5.53
CA LEU A 288 8.24 14.46 6.68
C LEU A 288 8.47 13.08 7.31
N GLU A 289 8.73 12.04 6.52
CA GLU A 289 9.16 10.71 7.01
C GLU A 289 10.46 10.82 7.82
N GLY A 290 11.45 11.55 7.28
CA GLY A 290 12.70 11.83 8.00
C GLY A 290 12.51 12.59 9.30
N ASP A 291 11.61 13.57 9.32
CA ASP A 291 11.28 14.37 10.50
C ASP A 291 10.47 13.56 11.53
N LEU A 292 9.58 12.67 11.08
CA LEU A 292 8.75 11.79 11.92
C LEU A 292 9.60 10.77 12.69
N LYS A 293 10.69 10.34 12.08
CA LYS A 293 11.67 9.45 12.73
C LYS A 293 12.25 10.13 13.97
N GLY A 294 11.88 9.63 15.13
CA GLY A 294 12.25 10.20 16.42
C GLY A 294 11.36 11.35 16.92
N ALA A 295 10.30 11.76 16.23
CA ALA A 295 9.36 12.78 16.67
C ALA A 295 8.65 12.40 18.00
N LEU A 296 8.35 11.10 18.18
CA LEU A 296 7.85 10.55 19.46
C LEU A 296 8.83 10.81 20.60
N GLY A 297 10.10 10.45 20.42
CA GLY A 297 11.15 10.65 21.44
C GLY A 297 11.46 12.12 21.75
N ARG A 298 11.21 13.03 20.80
CA ARG A 298 11.35 14.48 21.00
C ARG A 298 10.11 15.15 21.60
N GLY A 299 9.02 14.38 21.83
CA GLY A 299 7.77 14.91 22.39
C GLY A 299 7.01 15.86 21.45
N GLU A 300 7.22 15.72 20.15
CA GLU A 300 6.54 16.53 19.13
C GLU A 300 5.11 16.05 18.85
N LEU A 301 4.85 14.74 19.04
CA LEU A 301 3.52 14.14 18.96
C LEU A 301 2.84 14.22 20.33
N ALA A 302 1.64 14.76 20.38
CA ALA A 302 0.91 14.97 21.61
C ALA A 302 -0.60 14.88 21.41
N PRO A 303 -1.37 14.46 22.44
CA PRO A 303 -2.83 14.50 22.40
C PRO A 303 -3.33 15.94 22.48
N PHE A 304 -4.33 16.22 21.66
CA PHE A 304 -5.24 17.35 21.76
C PHE A 304 -6.62 16.81 22.09
N TYR A 305 -7.46 17.60 22.73
CA TYR A 305 -8.66 17.13 23.40
C TYR A 305 -9.90 17.78 22.81
N GLN A 306 -10.78 17.01 22.17
CA GLN A 306 -12.04 17.50 21.66
C GLN A 306 -13.17 17.20 22.65
N PRO A 307 -13.98 18.20 23.03
CA PRO A 307 -15.02 18.00 24.04
C PRO A 307 -16.17 17.15 23.53
N ILE A 308 -16.64 16.23 24.39
CA ILE A 308 -17.86 15.42 24.24
C ILE A 308 -18.89 15.97 25.23
N VAL A 309 -20.04 16.39 24.71
CA VAL A 309 -21.05 17.13 25.48
C VAL A 309 -22.35 16.32 25.55
N ARG A 310 -22.95 16.22 26.72
CA ARG A 310 -24.27 15.61 26.90
C ARG A 310 -25.35 16.51 26.31
N LEU A 311 -26.07 16.04 25.29
CA LEU A 311 -27.04 16.85 24.54
C LEU A 311 -28.21 17.35 25.39
N SER A 312 -28.67 16.54 26.37
CA SER A 312 -29.82 16.88 27.23
C SER A 312 -29.56 18.02 28.19
N THR A 313 -28.31 18.18 28.67
CA THR A 313 -27.96 19.17 29.70
C THR A 313 -26.97 20.21 29.19
N GLY A 314 -26.28 19.94 28.07
CA GLY A 314 -25.14 20.72 27.61
C GLY A 314 -23.87 20.55 28.47
N ALA A 315 -23.86 19.65 29.44
CA ALA A 315 -22.71 19.46 30.31
C ALA A 315 -21.57 18.71 29.60
N LEU A 316 -20.33 19.11 29.87
CA LEU A 316 -19.14 18.40 29.41
C LEU A 316 -19.11 17.00 30.06
N SER A 317 -19.02 15.95 29.25
CA SER A 317 -18.94 14.55 29.69
C SER A 317 -17.53 13.99 29.63
N GLY A 318 -16.72 14.46 28.73
CA GLY A 318 -15.35 14.00 28.53
C GLY A 318 -14.69 14.65 27.35
N PHE A 319 -13.58 14.05 26.96
CA PHE A 319 -12.83 14.47 25.77
C PHE A 319 -12.42 13.26 24.94
N GLU A 320 -12.35 13.43 23.64
CA GLU A 320 -11.59 12.54 22.77
C GLU A 320 -10.16 13.08 22.61
N ALA A 321 -9.16 12.23 22.82
CA ALA A 321 -7.76 12.57 22.66
C ALA A 321 -7.32 12.27 21.21
N LEU A 322 -7.13 13.31 20.46
CA LEU A 322 -6.75 13.28 19.05
C LEU A 322 -5.28 13.67 18.91
N VAL A 323 -4.46 12.80 18.34
CA VAL A 323 -3.04 13.09 18.14
C VAL A 323 -2.85 14.30 17.24
N ARG A 324 -1.85 15.14 17.56
CA ARG A 324 -1.36 16.23 16.72
C ARG A 324 0.16 16.20 16.71
N TRP A 325 0.75 16.60 15.60
CA TRP A 325 2.19 16.74 15.51
C TRP A 325 2.58 18.22 15.54
N ARG A 326 3.25 18.64 16.59
CA ARG A 326 3.84 19.97 16.72
C ARG A 326 5.16 20.01 15.96
N HIS A 327 5.06 20.07 14.64
CA HIS A 327 6.23 20.03 13.78
C HIS A 327 7.03 21.33 13.86
N PRO A 328 8.36 21.28 14.11
CA PRO A 328 9.15 22.49 14.39
C PRO A 328 9.19 23.50 13.25
N ARG A 329 9.01 23.06 11.99
CA ARG A 329 9.07 23.91 10.79
C ARG A 329 7.70 24.10 10.11
N ARG A 330 6.73 23.20 10.31
CA ARG A 330 5.43 23.20 9.61
C ARG A 330 4.26 23.59 10.51
N GLY A 331 4.53 23.85 11.79
CA GLY A 331 3.49 24.15 12.76
C GLY A 331 2.71 22.89 13.18
N LEU A 332 1.42 23.06 13.48
CA LEU A 332 0.58 21.97 13.96
C LEU A 332 0.01 21.17 12.78
N LEU A 333 0.39 19.91 12.69
CA LEU A 333 -0.09 18.98 11.66
C LEU A 333 -1.21 18.09 12.20
N THR A 334 -2.21 17.85 11.36
CA THR A 334 -3.35 16.95 11.65
C THR A 334 -3.02 15.50 11.33
N PRO A 335 -3.75 14.54 11.92
CA PRO A 335 -3.50 13.10 11.76
C PRO A 335 -3.45 12.64 10.29
N GLU A 336 -4.31 13.17 9.44
CA GLU A 336 -4.42 12.79 8.03
C GLU A 336 -3.10 12.97 7.27
N VAL A 337 -2.23 13.89 7.73
CA VAL A 337 -0.95 14.19 7.10
C VAL A 337 0.13 13.15 7.45
N PHE A 338 0.13 12.62 8.67
CA PHE A 338 1.27 11.83 9.18
C PHE A 338 0.92 10.43 9.69
N LEU A 339 -0.35 10.12 10.01
CA LEU A 339 -0.73 8.76 10.43
C LEU A 339 -0.44 7.70 9.36
N PRO A 340 -0.69 7.96 8.06
CA PRO A 340 -0.29 7.00 7.02
C PRO A 340 1.22 6.69 7.04
N LEU A 341 2.05 7.69 7.32
CA LEU A 341 3.50 7.51 7.46
C LEU A 341 3.85 6.71 8.73
N CYS A 342 3.15 6.97 9.86
CA CYS A 342 3.31 6.17 11.07
C CYS A 342 2.99 4.70 10.83
N GLU A 343 1.93 4.40 10.06
CA GLU A 343 1.54 3.03 9.70
C GLU A 343 2.62 2.37 8.85
N GLU A 344 3.08 3.03 7.78
CA GLU A 344 4.15 2.54 6.90
C GLU A 344 5.49 2.30 7.63
N MET A 345 5.80 3.15 8.61
CA MET A 345 7.01 3.06 9.41
C MET A 345 6.89 2.13 10.62
N GLY A 346 5.73 1.53 10.87
CA GLY A 346 5.48 0.65 12.02
C GLY A 346 5.49 1.36 13.38
N LEU A 347 5.16 2.66 13.40
CA LEU A 347 5.18 3.50 14.62
C LEU A 347 3.83 3.53 15.36
N MET A 348 2.78 2.88 14.83
CA MET A 348 1.44 2.95 15.40
C MET A 348 1.37 2.42 16.83
N GLU A 349 2.06 1.33 17.13
CA GLU A 349 2.08 0.73 18.49
C GLU A 349 2.70 1.69 19.53
N GLU A 350 3.83 2.29 19.21
CA GLU A 350 4.51 3.25 20.10
C GLU A 350 3.67 4.52 20.29
N LEU A 351 3.07 5.00 19.20
CA LEU A 351 2.18 6.16 19.19
C LEU A 351 0.94 5.93 20.06
N GLY A 352 0.26 4.80 19.90
CA GLY A 352 -0.95 4.48 20.67
C GLY A 352 -0.66 4.30 22.17
N ALA A 353 0.43 3.62 22.50
CA ALA A 353 0.87 3.49 23.90
C ALA A 353 1.16 4.86 24.53
N MET A 354 1.83 5.75 23.80
CA MET A 354 2.07 7.13 24.23
C MET A 354 0.76 7.90 24.39
N MET A 355 -0.16 7.81 23.45
CA MET A 355 -1.46 8.47 23.48
C MET A 355 -2.29 8.04 24.69
N MET A 356 -2.45 6.72 24.91
CA MET A 356 -3.20 6.18 26.05
C MET A 356 -2.61 6.66 27.38
N ARG A 357 -1.29 6.55 27.56
CA ARG A 357 -0.62 6.95 28.82
C ARG A 357 -0.73 8.45 29.07
N THR A 358 -0.52 9.27 28.04
CA THR A 358 -0.55 10.73 28.16
C THR A 358 -1.98 11.23 28.40
N ALA A 359 -2.97 10.70 27.68
CA ALA A 359 -4.37 11.08 27.84
C ALA A 359 -4.92 10.69 29.22
N ALA A 360 -4.61 9.49 29.69
CA ALA A 360 -5.01 9.02 31.01
C ALA A 360 -4.38 9.87 32.14
N SER A 361 -3.08 10.18 32.02
CA SER A 361 -2.38 11.04 33.00
C SER A 361 -2.96 12.43 33.02
N GLN A 362 -3.30 13.00 31.86
CA GLN A 362 -3.92 14.34 31.79
C GLN A 362 -5.33 14.33 32.40
N LEU A 363 -6.14 13.31 32.15
CA LEU A 363 -7.45 13.16 32.80
C LEU A 363 -7.32 13.08 34.32
N ALA A 364 -6.38 12.27 34.83
CA ALA A 364 -6.14 12.14 36.27
C ALA A 364 -5.77 13.51 36.89
N ALA A 365 -4.91 14.28 36.21
CA ALA A 365 -4.55 15.64 36.66
C ALA A 365 -5.77 16.58 36.70
N TRP A 366 -6.64 16.55 35.68
CA TRP A 366 -7.87 17.35 35.67
C TRP A 366 -8.84 16.95 36.81
N ARG A 367 -9.04 15.64 37.03
CA ARG A 367 -9.92 15.14 38.10
C ARG A 367 -9.40 15.52 39.50
N MET A 368 -8.08 15.54 39.69
CA MET A 368 -7.47 15.99 40.97
C MET A 368 -7.64 17.48 41.19
N LYS A 369 -7.49 18.30 40.14
CA LYS A 369 -7.55 19.74 40.21
C LYS A 369 -8.98 20.27 40.32
N HIS A 370 -9.94 19.61 39.65
CA HIS A 370 -11.33 20.04 39.54
C HIS A 370 -12.27 18.97 40.08
N LYS A 371 -12.81 19.19 41.29
CA LYS A 371 -13.73 18.21 41.91
C LYS A 371 -14.96 17.89 41.05
N ALA A 372 -15.47 18.89 40.27
CA ALA A 372 -16.57 18.69 39.33
C ALA A 372 -16.20 17.78 38.13
N ALA A 373 -14.91 17.62 37.86
CA ALA A 373 -14.40 16.75 36.81
C ALA A 373 -14.38 15.23 37.19
N GLY A 374 -14.91 14.87 38.37
CA GLY A 374 -14.85 13.50 38.90
C GLY A 374 -15.47 12.43 38.00
N GLU A 375 -16.40 12.81 37.10
CA GLU A 375 -17.08 11.90 36.17
C GLU A 375 -16.56 12.00 34.72
N LEU A 376 -15.61 12.91 34.44
CA LEU A 376 -15.07 13.06 33.09
C LEU A 376 -14.41 11.77 32.59
N THR A 377 -14.55 11.51 31.32
CA THR A 377 -13.87 10.42 30.61
C THR A 377 -12.88 10.96 29.58
N VAL A 378 -11.92 10.15 29.19
CA VAL A 378 -11.10 10.40 28.01
C VAL A 378 -11.15 9.20 27.05
N ALA A 379 -11.44 9.47 25.80
CA ALA A 379 -11.45 8.48 24.75
C ALA A 379 -10.14 8.55 23.95
N VAL A 380 -9.63 7.39 23.53
CA VAL A 380 -8.41 7.24 22.73
C VAL A 380 -8.67 6.22 21.64
N ASN A 381 -8.34 6.58 20.42
CA ASN A 381 -8.43 5.69 19.27
C ASN A 381 -7.41 4.56 19.37
N LEU A 382 -7.84 3.33 19.05
CA LEU A 382 -7.06 2.12 19.06
C LEU A 382 -7.05 1.51 17.65
N SER A 383 -5.88 1.45 17.03
CA SER A 383 -5.74 0.86 15.71
C SER A 383 -5.77 -0.67 15.75
N ILE A 384 -6.08 -1.30 14.62
CA ILE A 384 -6.13 -2.75 14.51
C ILE A 384 -4.78 -3.42 14.86
N GLY A 385 -3.65 -2.83 14.48
CA GLY A 385 -2.33 -3.36 14.82
C GLY A 385 -2.10 -3.40 16.33
N GLU A 386 -2.70 -2.46 17.06
CA GLU A 386 -2.60 -2.38 18.51
C GLU A 386 -3.50 -3.40 19.21
N ILE A 387 -4.70 -3.69 18.66
CA ILE A 387 -5.60 -4.72 19.21
C ILE A 387 -4.89 -6.08 19.29
N ASP A 388 -4.05 -6.39 18.33
CA ASP A 388 -3.34 -7.67 18.24
C ASP A 388 -2.09 -7.76 19.15
N ARG A 389 -1.72 -6.68 19.85
CA ARG A 389 -0.56 -6.65 20.75
C ARG A 389 -0.80 -7.53 21.99
N PRO A 390 0.12 -8.45 22.32
CA PRO A 390 0.02 -9.28 23.51
C PRO A 390 -0.04 -8.49 24.83
N ASP A 391 0.64 -7.33 24.86
CA ASP A 391 0.80 -6.53 26.08
C ASP A 391 -0.26 -5.45 26.27
N LEU A 392 -1.18 -5.25 25.30
CA LEU A 392 -2.18 -4.19 25.34
C LEU A 392 -3.01 -4.19 26.64
N VAL A 393 -3.53 -5.36 27.03
CA VAL A 393 -4.35 -5.51 28.24
C VAL A 393 -3.56 -5.17 29.50
N SER A 394 -2.29 -5.60 29.56
CA SER A 394 -1.40 -5.30 30.68
C SER A 394 -1.02 -3.81 30.75
N ASP A 395 -0.83 -3.16 29.58
CA ASP A 395 -0.58 -1.73 29.48
C ASP A 395 -1.76 -0.92 30.01
N VAL A 396 -2.98 -1.25 29.60
CA VAL A 396 -4.21 -0.58 30.11
C VAL A 396 -4.35 -0.74 31.61
N ALA A 397 -4.14 -1.96 32.13
CA ALA A 397 -4.18 -2.22 33.57
C ALA A 397 -3.08 -1.43 34.33
N ALA A 398 -1.88 -1.32 33.75
CA ALA A 398 -0.77 -0.56 34.32
C ALA A 398 -1.08 0.96 34.33
N ILE A 399 -1.53 1.51 33.20
CA ILE A 399 -1.92 2.92 33.07
C ILE A 399 -2.99 3.28 34.11
N ARG A 400 -4.04 2.46 34.24
CA ARG A 400 -5.09 2.71 35.24
C ARG A 400 -4.56 2.70 36.66
N ARG A 401 -3.67 1.78 37.01
CA ARG A 401 -3.06 1.70 38.34
C ARG A 401 -2.14 2.89 38.64
N GLU A 402 -1.31 3.29 37.66
CA GLU A 402 -0.38 4.41 37.76
C GLU A 402 -1.13 5.75 37.91
N THR A 403 -2.22 5.94 37.19
CA THR A 403 -3.00 7.17 37.18
C THR A 403 -4.06 7.23 38.28
N GLY A 404 -4.43 6.11 38.88
CA GLY A 404 -5.50 6.01 39.86
C GLY A 404 -6.90 6.25 39.29
N LEU A 405 -7.07 6.18 37.96
CA LEU A 405 -8.37 6.36 37.31
C LEU A 405 -9.33 5.21 37.66
N PRO A 406 -10.61 5.51 37.93
CA PRO A 406 -11.62 4.48 38.14
C PRO A 406 -11.91 3.71 36.82
N PRO A 407 -12.47 2.51 36.92
CA PRO A 407 -12.95 1.79 35.75
C PRO A 407 -13.89 2.66 34.89
N GLY A 408 -13.76 2.57 33.56
CA GLY A 408 -14.57 3.31 32.59
C GLY A 408 -14.12 4.75 32.33
N ALA A 409 -13.15 5.30 33.09
CA ALA A 409 -12.67 6.64 32.86
C ALA A 409 -11.79 6.78 31.59
N LEU A 410 -11.03 5.74 31.25
CA LEU A 410 -10.35 5.60 29.97
C LEU A 410 -11.23 4.78 29.03
N LYS A 411 -11.65 5.38 27.93
CA LYS A 411 -12.45 4.77 26.87
C LYS A 411 -11.55 4.48 25.67
N LEU A 412 -11.61 3.28 25.11
CA LEU A 412 -10.88 2.89 23.92
C LEU A 412 -11.84 2.81 22.74
N GLU A 413 -11.53 3.49 21.66
CA GLU A 413 -12.35 3.57 20.45
C GLU A 413 -11.76 2.68 19.38
N VAL A 414 -12.55 1.79 18.81
CA VAL A 414 -12.18 0.89 17.72
C VAL A 414 -13.15 1.05 16.57
N THR A 415 -12.66 1.03 15.34
CA THR A 415 -13.53 1.19 14.18
C THR A 415 -14.33 -0.09 13.91
N GLU A 416 -15.52 0.09 13.31
CA GLU A 416 -16.35 -1.03 12.86
C GLU A 416 -15.57 -1.99 11.96
N SER A 417 -14.83 -1.45 11.00
CA SER A 417 -14.03 -2.22 10.04
C SER A 417 -12.96 -3.08 10.71
N ASP A 418 -12.35 -2.60 11.77
CA ASP A 418 -11.30 -3.30 12.49
C ASP A 418 -11.84 -4.50 13.25
N VAL A 419 -12.97 -4.32 13.90
CA VAL A 419 -13.64 -5.39 14.65
C VAL A 419 -14.20 -6.49 13.73
N MET A 420 -14.75 -6.11 12.56
CA MET A 420 -15.36 -7.04 11.61
C MET A 420 -14.36 -7.90 10.83
N ARG A 421 -13.05 -7.68 10.95
CA ARG A 421 -12.03 -8.56 10.35
C ARG A 421 -11.96 -9.94 11.01
N ASP A 422 -12.03 -9.99 12.34
CA ASP A 422 -12.08 -11.22 13.15
C ASP A 422 -12.91 -10.94 14.41
N PRO A 423 -14.25 -10.98 14.32
CA PRO A 423 -15.14 -10.60 15.43
C PRO A 423 -15.01 -11.50 16.65
N ASP A 424 -14.71 -12.79 16.46
CA ASP A 424 -14.59 -13.73 17.58
C ASP A 424 -13.31 -13.46 18.38
N ARG A 425 -12.20 -13.17 17.70
CA ARG A 425 -10.95 -12.74 18.34
C ARG A 425 -11.09 -11.37 19.01
N ALA A 426 -11.71 -10.41 18.31
CA ALA A 426 -11.99 -9.09 18.86
C ALA A 426 -12.81 -9.17 20.15
N ALA A 427 -13.85 -10.01 20.20
CA ALA A 427 -14.68 -10.20 21.39
C ALA A 427 -13.85 -10.63 22.62
N ILE A 428 -12.87 -11.52 22.43
CA ILE A 428 -11.99 -11.97 23.52
C ILE A 428 -11.11 -10.82 24.01
N ILE A 429 -10.46 -10.10 23.10
CA ILE A 429 -9.52 -9.03 23.45
C ILE A 429 -10.27 -7.85 24.10
N LEU A 430 -11.39 -7.43 23.51
CA LEU A 430 -12.23 -6.35 24.05
C LEU A 430 -12.80 -6.73 25.43
N GLY A 431 -13.18 -8.00 25.62
CA GLY A 431 -13.59 -8.52 26.94
C GLY A 431 -12.48 -8.36 27.99
N ASN A 432 -11.25 -8.73 27.65
CA ASN A 432 -10.10 -8.59 28.55
C ASN A 432 -9.77 -7.12 28.85
N LEU A 433 -9.91 -6.22 27.86
CA LEU A 433 -9.72 -4.78 28.04
C LEU A 433 -10.77 -4.19 28.99
N ARG A 434 -12.01 -4.62 28.88
CA ARG A 434 -13.09 -4.24 29.81
C ARG A 434 -12.83 -4.75 31.23
N GLU A 435 -12.34 -5.97 31.38
CA GLU A 435 -11.92 -6.51 32.68
C GLU A 435 -10.73 -5.75 33.28
N ALA A 436 -9.81 -5.27 32.43
CA ALA A 436 -8.73 -4.38 32.84
C ALA A 436 -9.23 -2.99 33.25
N GLY A 437 -10.50 -2.67 32.98
CA GLY A 437 -11.21 -1.46 33.42
C GLY A 437 -11.27 -0.35 32.36
N ALA A 438 -11.02 -0.63 31.09
CA ALA A 438 -11.37 0.28 30.01
C ALA A 438 -12.88 0.29 29.74
N ALA A 439 -13.44 1.44 29.33
CA ALA A 439 -14.70 1.48 28.57
C ALA A 439 -14.40 1.31 27.10
N LEU A 440 -15.38 0.84 26.33
CA LEU A 440 -15.20 0.52 24.92
C LEU A 440 -16.22 1.27 24.05
N ALA A 441 -15.75 1.88 22.98
CA ALA A 441 -16.60 2.54 22.00
C ALA A 441 -16.37 1.96 20.60
N LEU A 442 -17.46 1.76 19.87
CA LEU A 442 -17.43 1.41 18.46
C LEU A 442 -17.52 2.68 17.63
N ASP A 443 -16.49 2.92 16.84
CA ASP A 443 -16.34 4.15 16.03
C ASP A 443 -16.69 3.94 14.56
N ASP A 444 -16.96 5.04 13.84
CA ASP A 444 -17.31 5.10 12.42
C ASP A 444 -18.53 4.23 12.03
N PHE A 445 -19.49 4.04 12.95
CA PHE A 445 -20.62 3.15 12.72
C PHE A 445 -21.54 3.64 11.60
N GLY A 446 -21.86 2.70 10.69
CA GLY A 446 -22.73 2.92 9.53
C GLY A 446 -21.96 3.09 8.22
N THR A 447 -20.64 3.13 8.23
CA THR A 447 -19.80 3.20 7.01
C THR A 447 -19.47 1.82 6.44
N GLY A 448 -19.69 0.73 7.21
CA GLY A 448 -19.38 -0.65 6.86
C GLY A 448 -20.62 -1.56 6.74
N PHE A 449 -20.37 -2.84 6.50
CA PHE A 449 -21.38 -3.90 6.46
C PHE A 449 -21.51 -4.55 7.84
N SER A 450 -22.11 -3.87 8.81
CA SER A 450 -22.33 -4.47 10.14
C SER A 450 -23.27 -5.65 10.09
N SER A 451 -22.79 -6.83 10.47
CA SER A 451 -23.69 -7.87 10.92
C SER A 451 -24.14 -7.53 12.34
N LEU A 452 -25.36 -7.02 12.50
CA LEU A 452 -25.98 -6.72 13.81
C LEU A 452 -25.85 -7.86 14.83
N SER A 453 -25.71 -9.11 14.36
CA SER A 453 -25.51 -10.28 15.19
C SER A 453 -24.20 -10.27 15.99
N TYR A 454 -23.16 -9.63 15.49
CA TYR A 454 -21.90 -9.51 16.24
C TYR A 454 -21.92 -8.36 17.25
N LEU A 455 -22.60 -7.25 16.93
CA LEU A 455 -22.69 -6.10 17.84
C LEU A 455 -23.27 -6.50 19.20
N THR A 456 -24.26 -7.40 19.24
CA THR A 456 -24.86 -7.89 20.49
C THR A 456 -23.93 -8.79 21.33
N ARG A 457 -22.84 -9.30 20.74
CA ARG A 457 -21.86 -10.18 21.42
C ARG A 457 -20.62 -9.43 21.89
N LEU A 458 -20.40 -8.23 21.38
CA LEU A 458 -19.22 -7.43 21.66
C LEU A 458 -19.47 -6.54 22.90
N PRO A 459 -18.49 -6.37 23.79
CA PRO A 459 -18.67 -5.71 25.06
C PRO A 459 -18.55 -4.17 24.98
N PHE A 460 -19.22 -3.56 24.01
CA PHE A 460 -19.22 -2.09 23.87
C PHE A 460 -20.12 -1.42 24.91
N ASP A 461 -19.75 -0.21 25.30
CA ASP A 461 -20.50 0.69 26.17
C ASP A 461 -21.07 1.88 25.36
N THR A 462 -20.43 2.22 24.23
CA THR A 462 -20.74 3.41 23.42
C THR A 462 -20.72 3.08 21.94
N LEU A 463 -21.61 3.76 21.20
CA LEU A 463 -21.70 3.72 19.75
C LEU A 463 -21.50 5.14 19.21
N LYS A 464 -20.54 5.36 18.30
CA LYS A 464 -20.29 6.66 17.68
C LYS A 464 -20.85 6.67 16.26
N ILE A 465 -21.62 7.71 15.93
CA ILE A 465 -22.18 7.92 14.60
C ILE A 465 -21.20 8.77 13.80
N ASP A 466 -20.75 8.24 12.67
CA ASP A 466 -19.80 8.92 11.79
C ASP A 466 -20.29 10.31 11.36
N ARG A 467 -19.37 11.25 11.34
CA ARG A 467 -19.58 12.66 11.01
C ARG A 467 -20.27 12.89 9.66
N TYR A 468 -20.06 12.02 8.68
CA TYR A 468 -20.69 12.17 7.36
C TYR A 468 -22.22 12.13 7.47
N PHE A 469 -22.77 11.16 8.20
CA PHE A 469 -24.22 11.04 8.36
C PHE A 469 -24.80 12.19 9.16
N VAL A 470 -24.13 12.61 10.24
CA VAL A 470 -24.58 13.74 11.08
C VAL A 470 -24.58 15.06 10.30
N ARG A 471 -23.54 15.32 9.50
CA ARG A 471 -23.43 16.56 8.71
C ARG A 471 -24.45 16.63 7.57
N THR A 472 -24.80 15.49 6.98
CA THR A 472 -25.68 15.41 5.82
C THR A 472 -27.16 15.15 6.19
N MET A 473 -27.47 14.77 7.44
CA MET A 473 -28.83 14.42 7.86
C MET A 473 -29.90 15.49 7.60
N ALA A 474 -29.52 16.76 7.56
CA ALA A 474 -30.45 17.86 7.30
C ALA A 474 -30.86 17.98 5.82
N THR A 475 -30.07 17.44 4.90
CA THR A 475 -30.24 17.57 3.44
C THR A 475 -30.38 16.24 2.71
N ASN A 476 -30.11 15.13 3.38
CA ASN A 476 -30.15 13.77 2.82
C ASN A 476 -31.03 12.87 3.69
N GLU A 477 -32.18 12.44 3.16
CA GLU A 477 -33.13 11.56 3.87
C GLU A 477 -32.50 10.21 4.24
N GLY A 478 -31.60 9.66 3.42
CA GLY A 478 -30.88 8.43 3.70
C GLY A 478 -30.00 8.56 4.96
N SER A 479 -29.25 9.68 5.05
CA SER A 479 -28.44 9.97 6.23
C SER A 479 -29.30 10.18 7.49
N ALA A 480 -30.41 10.89 7.37
CA ALA A 480 -31.36 11.07 8.48
C ALA A 480 -31.93 9.71 8.97
N THR A 481 -32.26 8.81 8.04
CA THR A 481 -32.73 7.46 8.35
C THR A 481 -31.64 6.64 9.04
N ILE A 482 -30.40 6.71 8.59
CA ILE A 482 -29.26 6.03 9.22
C ILE A 482 -29.06 6.55 10.65
N VAL A 483 -28.98 7.86 10.85
CA VAL A 483 -28.80 8.46 12.18
C VAL A 483 -29.90 8.01 13.13
N SER A 484 -31.19 8.09 12.70
CA SER A 484 -32.29 7.68 13.55
C SER A 484 -32.27 6.18 13.88
N SER A 485 -31.88 5.34 12.92
CA SER A 485 -31.75 3.89 13.09
C SER A 485 -30.62 3.54 14.06
N VAL A 486 -29.48 4.22 13.98
CA VAL A 486 -28.33 4.02 14.85
C VAL A 486 -28.64 4.45 16.29
N VAL A 487 -29.29 5.61 16.48
CA VAL A 487 -29.74 6.06 17.80
C VAL A 487 -30.72 5.04 18.41
N LYS A 488 -31.69 4.57 17.62
CA LYS A 488 -32.64 3.54 18.09
C LYS A 488 -31.94 2.24 18.45
N LEU A 489 -30.97 1.79 17.64
CA LEU A 489 -30.17 0.60 17.90
C LEU A 489 -29.38 0.74 19.21
N GLY A 490 -28.73 1.88 19.46
CA GLY A 490 -28.04 2.16 20.71
C GLY A 490 -28.97 2.04 21.92
N GLN A 491 -30.17 2.62 21.84
CA GLN A 491 -31.18 2.52 22.88
C GLN A 491 -31.62 1.06 23.14
N ASP A 492 -31.88 0.31 22.05
CA ASP A 492 -32.34 -1.08 22.15
C ASP A 492 -31.27 -2.03 22.74
N LEU A 493 -29.98 -1.68 22.55
CA LEU A 493 -28.81 -2.40 23.08
C LEU A 493 -28.28 -1.83 24.41
N ALA A 494 -28.91 -0.78 24.95
CA ALA A 494 -28.49 -0.06 26.16
C ALA A 494 -27.04 0.49 26.04
N LEU A 495 -26.66 0.95 24.85
CA LEU A 495 -25.40 1.63 24.57
C LEU A 495 -25.60 3.15 24.59
N GLU A 496 -24.61 3.89 25.10
CA GLU A 496 -24.54 5.34 24.93
C GLU A 496 -24.29 5.69 23.46
N VAL A 497 -24.95 6.72 22.93
CA VAL A 497 -24.76 7.16 21.54
C VAL A 497 -24.10 8.52 21.49
N VAL A 498 -22.98 8.63 20.77
CA VAL A 498 -22.26 9.87 20.49
C VAL A 498 -22.40 10.22 19.01
N ALA A 499 -22.91 11.40 18.69
CA ALA A 499 -22.95 11.92 17.34
C ALA A 499 -21.75 12.80 17.05
N GLU A 500 -20.98 12.45 16.03
CA GLU A 500 -19.81 13.21 15.60
C GLU A 500 -20.16 14.29 14.56
N GLY A 501 -19.30 15.32 14.45
CA GLY A 501 -19.47 16.37 13.45
C GLY A 501 -20.63 17.31 13.70
N VAL A 502 -21.03 17.52 14.94
CA VAL A 502 -22.04 18.52 15.32
C VAL A 502 -21.46 19.93 15.13
N GLU A 503 -21.97 20.66 14.14
CA GLU A 503 -21.44 21.98 13.77
C GLU A 503 -22.29 23.14 14.27
N ASN A 504 -23.56 22.91 14.60
CA ASN A 504 -24.48 23.98 15.01
C ASN A 504 -25.61 23.51 15.94
N ALA A 505 -26.28 24.49 16.57
CA ALA A 505 -27.37 24.24 17.50
C ALA A 505 -28.59 23.55 16.87
N GLY A 506 -28.78 23.67 15.57
CA GLY A 506 -29.87 23.00 14.85
C GLY A 506 -29.66 21.48 14.84
N MET A 507 -28.44 21.03 14.48
CA MET A 507 -28.04 19.62 14.52
C MET A 507 -28.14 19.04 15.92
N ALA A 508 -27.62 19.75 16.93
CA ALA A 508 -27.70 19.29 18.34
C ALA A 508 -29.16 19.08 18.79
N ARG A 509 -30.08 19.99 18.43
CA ARG A 509 -31.51 19.83 18.75
C ARG A 509 -32.17 18.67 18.02
N GLN A 510 -31.83 18.43 16.75
CA GLN A 510 -32.35 17.29 16.00
C GLN A 510 -31.88 15.97 16.60
N LEU A 511 -30.58 15.85 16.92
CA LEU A 511 -30.01 14.68 17.57
C LEU A 511 -30.64 14.42 18.94
N LEU A 512 -30.82 15.46 19.75
CA LEU A 512 -31.52 15.35 21.04
C LEU A 512 -32.97 14.88 20.87
N ALA A 513 -33.68 15.39 19.86
CA ALA A 513 -35.05 14.96 19.57
C ALA A 513 -35.15 13.49 19.11
N LEU A 514 -34.11 12.95 18.50
CA LEU A 514 -34.00 11.52 18.18
C LEU A 514 -33.63 10.68 19.39
N GLY A 515 -33.19 11.31 20.50
CA GLY A 515 -32.79 10.60 21.73
C GLY A 515 -31.30 10.23 21.77
N CYS A 516 -30.46 10.91 20.99
CA CYS A 516 -29.01 10.76 21.06
C CYS A 516 -28.48 11.36 22.38
N ASP A 517 -27.52 10.69 23.04
CA ASP A 517 -27.04 11.06 24.36
C ASP A 517 -26.01 12.18 24.32
N TYR A 518 -25.04 12.10 23.42
CA TYR A 518 -23.90 13.01 23.37
C TYR A 518 -23.67 13.55 21.95
N GLY A 519 -22.99 14.67 21.90
CA GLY A 519 -22.54 15.29 20.67
C GLY A 519 -21.10 15.77 20.76
N GLN A 520 -20.39 15.66 19.67
CA GLN A 520 -19.03 16.11 19.48
C GLN A 520 -18.90 16.81 18.12
N GLY A 521 -18.11 17.88 18.05
CA GLY A 521 -17.86 18.57 16.80
C GLY A 521 -17.45 20.02 16.96
N PHE A 522 -17.20 20.68 15.84
CA PHE A 522 -16.72 22.06 15.79
C PHE A 522 -17.77 23.08 16.30
N GLY A 523 -19.02 22.68 16.39
CA GLY A 523 -20.04 23.50 17.06
C GLY A 523 -19.74 23.73 18.54
N TYR A 524 -19.04 22.82 19.19
CA TYR A 524 -18.60 22.96 20.58
C TYR A 524 -17.17 23.52 20.62
N ALA A 525 -16.18 22.78 20.10
CA ALA A 525 -14.80 23.23 19.91
C ALA A 525 -14.05 22.29 18.94
N PRO A 526 -12.99 22.78 18.28
CA PRO A 526 -12.01 21.88 17.66
C PRO A 526 -11.23 21.11 18.73
N ALA A 527 -10.33 20.23 18.33
CA ALA A 527 -9.39 19.61 19.26
C ALA A 527 -8.46 20.68 19.87
N LEU A 528 -8.50 20.81 21.18
CA LEU A 528 -7.84 21.82 22.01
C LEU A 528 -6.52 21.28 22.54
N SER A 529 -5.51 22.13 22.70
CA SER A 529 -4.33 21.79 23.48
C SER A 529 -4.71 21.47 24.96
N PRO A 530 -3.87 20.77 25.73
CA PRO A 530 -4.16 20.50 27.14
C PRO A 530 -4.52 21.74 27.96
N GLN A 531 -3.86 22.88 27.66
CA GLN A 531 -4.09 24.16 28.32
C GLN A 531 -5.45 24.76 27.93
N GLU A 532 -5.78 24.76 26.62
CA GLU A 532 -7.06 25.26 26.13
C GLU A 532 -8.22 24.39 26.63
N ALA A 533 -8.03 23.05 26.65
CA ALA A 533 -9.01 22.12 27.19
C ALA A 533 -9.26 22.36 28.69
N GLU A 534 -8.24 22.73 29.45
CA GLU A 534 -8.40 23.10 30.86
C GLU A 534 -9.18 24.41 31.03
N VAL A 535 -8.96 25.39 30.16
CA VAL A 535 -9.79 26.62 30.13
C VAL A 535 -11.24 26.28 29.82
N TYR A 536 -11.48 25.48 28.77
CA TYR A 536 -12.81 25.03 28.40
C TYR A 536 -13.52 24.27 29.53
N LEU A 537 -12.79 23.41 30.25
CA LEU A 537 -13.28 22.69 31.42
C LEU A 537 -13.69 23.65 32.55
N ASN A 538 -12.87 24.66 32.86
CA ASN A 538 -13.19 25.65 33.89
C ASN A 538 -14.45 26.44 33.55
N GLU A 539 -14.56 26.93 32.32
CA GLU A 539 -15.74 27.68 31.84
C GLU A 539 -17.01 26.83 31.92
N SER A 540 -16.91 25.53 31.55
CA SER A 540 -18.05 24.60 31.59
C SER A 540 -18.59 24.32 32.97
N TYR A 541 -17.80 24.51 34.04
CA TYR A 541 -18.21 24.24 35.44
C TYR A 541 -18.48 25.48 36.28
N VAL A 542 -17.88 26.63 35.94
CA VAL A 542 -18.02 27.86 36.75
C VAL A 542 -19.34 28.58 36.46
N ASP A 543 -19.81 28.57 35.24
CA ASP A 543 -21.00 29.33 34.84
C ASP A 543 -22.34 28.56 34.99
N GLY A 544 -22.33 27.25 35.32
CA GLY A 544 -23.54 26.44 35.32
C GLY A 544 -24.29 26.50 33.98
N ALA A 545 -23.67 27.16 33.01
CA ALA A 545 -24.17 27.34 31.67
C ALA A 545 -23.66 26.18 30.83
N ALA A 546 -24.61 25.52 30.15
CA ALA A 546 -24.28 24.59 29.07
C ALA A 546 -23.23 25.25 28.15
N PRO A 547 -22.17 24.51 27.73
CA PRO A 547 -21.21 25.02 26.76
C PRO A 547 -21.97 25.58 25.57
N VAL A 548 -21.90 26.90 25.42
CA VAL A 548 -22.63 27.58 24.34
C VAL A 548 -21.98 27.14 23.06
N LEU A 549 -22.73 26.44 22.20
CA LEU A 549 -22.33 26.16 20.82
C LEU A 549 -21.73 27.45 20.26
N ALA A 550 -20.48 27.40 19.84
CA ALA A 550 -19.69 28.55 19.44
C ALA A 550 -20.53 29.44 18.53
N ARG A 551 -20.72 30.70 18.91
CA ARG A 551 -21.39 31.67 18.06
C ARG A 551 -20.60 31.72 16.77
N SER A 552 -21.22 31.30 15.67
CA SER A 552 -20.68 31.44 14.32
C SER A 552 -20.05 32.83 14.17
N THR A 553 -18.73 32.93 14.31
CA THR A 553 -18.00 34.09 13.84
C THR A 553 -18.04 33.99 12.32
N ARG A 554 -18.99 34.72 11.74
CA ARG A 554 -18.93 35.06 10.32
C ARG A 554 -17.59 35.77 10.07
N ASN A 555 -16.77 35.16 9.24
CA ASN A 555 -16.04 35.88 8.17
C ASN A 555 -15.65 34.89 7.09
#